data_11983526ebae22a985ed5065dae1101e
#
_entry.id   11983526ebae22a985ed5065dae1101e
#
_cell.length_a   1.000
_cell.length_b   1.000
_cell.length_c   1.000
_cell.angle_alpha   90.00
_cell.angle_beta   90.00
_cell.angle_gamma   90.00
#
_symmetry.space_group_name_H-M   'P 1'
#
loop_
_entity.id
_entity.type
_entity.pdbx_description
1 polymer ?
#
loop_
_entity_poly.entity_id
_entity_poly.type
_entity_poly.pdbx_seq_one_letter_code
_entity_poly.pdbx_strand_id
1 'polypeptide(L)'
;MNMKFYLKISSILVATAFLSTLPVEAQTFQQTKQGITGTTQGMDIEIQFVSPEIVRVVKAPEGRSFTKKSLSVVKSPESMSVTTEKKGETVSLKSNAVRVDFNVETGRISFFDKQGKALFTEKDYGAQFTPFNDAGNQTFSVRQAFLLDKDEAIYGLGQQQVDDLNQRNHKHFMRQRALYASVPIIQSTKGYGMFWDNYSPTTYTDNPQEMSFDSEVGECMDYYFMYGGNADGVIAQIRDLTGQAPMYPLWTFGFWQSRERYKSQQETMEVVDKYRELGIPLDGIIQDWQYWGPNSNWNSMNFDNPEFPDPQKMIDHVKKKNAKIMISIWASFGPDTNPYKDLEKMACRRGSESL
;
A
#
# COMPACT_ATOMS: atom_id res chain seq x y z
N MET A 1 -41.81 -40.26 -80.81
CA MET A 1 -42.26 -40.25 -79.38
C MET A 1 -41.04 -40.36 -78.55
N ASN A 2 -40.52 -39.18 -78.15
CA ASN A 2 -39.21 -39.01 -77.52
C ASN A 2 -39.42 -38.75 -76.00
N MET A 3 -38.92 -39.65 -75.18
CA MET A 3 -38.92 -39.51 -73.72
C MET A 3 -37.52 -39.06 -73.30
N LYS A 4 -37.40 -37.83 -72.82
CA LYS A 4 -36.16 -37.32 -72.23
C LYS A 4 -36.09 -37.64 -70.76
N PHE A 5 -35.05 -38.38 -70.39
CA PHE A 5 -34.65 -38.60 -68.97
C PHE A 5 -33.88 -37.39 -68.47
N TYR A 6 -34.36 -36.79 -67.37
CA TYR A 6 -33.60 -35.81 -66.60
C TYR A 6 -32.87 -36.49 -65.44
N LEU A 7 -31.54 -36.45 -65.50
CA LEU A 7 -30.67 -36.87 -64.43
C LEU A 7 -30.54 -35.70 -63.42
N LYS A 8 -31.00 -35.89 -62.16
CA LYS A 8 -30.77 -34.97 -61.07
C LYS A 8 -29.43 -35.29 -60.46
N ILE A 9 -28.44 -34.39 -60.58
CA ILE A 9 -27.19 -34.46 -59.84
C ILE A 9 -27.41 -33.74 -58.53
N SER A 10 -27.38 -34.51 -57.39
CA SER A 10 -27.37 -33.97 -56.06
C SER A 10 -25.94 -33.58 -55.69
N SER A 11 -25.67 -32.29 -55.55
CA SER A 11 -24.41 -31.78 -55.06
C SER A 11 -24.37 -31.92 -53.54
N ILE A 12 -23.52 -32.81 -53.04
CA ILE A 12 -23.20 -32.92 -51.62
C ILE A 12 -22.17 -31.82 -51.28
N LEU A 13 -22.61 -30.81 -50.54
CA LEU A 13 -21.72 -29.78 -49.98
C LEU A 13 -21.02 -30.40 -48.73
N VAL A 14 -19.75 -30.75 -48.87
CA VAL A 14 -18.92 -31.10 -47.72
C VAL A 14 -18.46 -29.79 -47.04
N ALA A 15 -19.09 -29.44 -45.93
CA ALA A 15 -18.65 -28.37 -45.08
C ALA A 15 -17.41 -28.81 -44.30
N THR A 16 -16.22 -28.45 -44.75
CA THR A 16 -14.99 -28.55 -43.98
C THR A 16 -15.03 -27.51 -42.88
N ALA A 17 -15.31 -27.95 -41.65
CA ALA A 17 -15.12 -27.10 -40.46
C ALA A 17 -13.62 -26.90 -40.27
N PHE A 18 -13.11 -25.70 -40.57
CA PHE A 18 -11.83 -25.24 -40.10
C PHE A 18 -11.95 -25.01 -38.60
N LEU A 19 -11.52 -25.97 -37.79
CA LEU A 19 -11.14 -25.68 -36.40
C LEU A 19 -9.89 -24.80 -36.47
N SER A 20 -10.07 -23.50 -36.29
CA SER A 20 -8.98 -22.58 -35.97
C SER A 20 -8.51 -22.96 -34.55
N THR A 21 -7.46 -23.75 -34.48
CA THR A 21 -6.67 -23.86 -33.28
C THR A 21 -6.00 -22.50 -33.06
N LEU A 22 -6.59 -21.68 -32.18
CA LEU A 22 -5.88 -20.53 -31.64
C LEU A 22 -4.56 -21.08 -31.05
N PRO A 23 -3.42 -20.47 -31.35
CA PRO A 23 -2.19 -20.88 -30.70
C PRO A 23 -2.39 -20.73 -29.19
N VAL A 24 -2.29 -21.82 -28.46
CA VAL A 24 -2.11 -21.78 -27.00
C VAL A 24 -0.74 -21.14 -26.83
N GLU A 25 -0.75 -19.85 -26.49
CA GLU A 25 0.49 -19.13 -26.15
C GLU A 25 1.19 -19.95 -25.07
N ALA A 26 2.40 -20.37 -25.38
CA ALA A 26 3.20 -21.16 -24.47
C ALA A 26 3.48 -20.29 -23.24
N GLN A 27 2.87 -20.62 -22.11
CA GLN A 27 3.12 -20.00 -20.82
C GLN A 27 4.62 -20.14 -20.51
N THR A 28 5.35 -19.04 -20.66
CA THR A 28 6.80 -19.02 -20.48
C THR A 28 7.13 -18.41 -19.13
N PHE A 29 7.97 -19.07 -18.36
CA PHE A 29 8.65 -18.46 -17.23
C PHE A 29 10.16 -18.55 -17.41
N GLN A 30 10.86 -17.56 -16.87
CA GLN A 30 12.31 -17.50 -16.89
C GLN A 30 12.83 -17.43 -15.46
N GLN A 31 13.85 -18.24 -15.17
CA GLN A 31 14.51 -18.19 -13.87
C GLN A 31 15.41 -16.95 -13.79
N THR A 32 15.32 -16.22 -12.69
CA THR A 32 16.20 -15.11 -12.32
C THR A 32 17.17 -15.55 -11.22
N LYS A 33 18.03 -14.65 -10.75
CA LYS A 33 18.95 -14.95 -9.63
C LYS A 33 18.20 -15.24 -8.32
N GLN A 34 17.08 -14.55 -8.06
CA GLN A 34 16.31 -14.64 -6.82
C GLN A 34 14.87 -15.11 -7.00
N GLY A 35 14.51 -15.65 -8.17
CA GLY A 35 13.13 -16.09 -8.40
C GLY A 35 12.83 -16.40 -9.86
N ILE A 36 11.67 -15.93 -10.32
CA ILE A 36 11.22 -16.10 -11.71
C ILE A 36 10.52 -14.84 -12.22
N THR A 37 10.51 -14.71 -13.54
CA THR A 37 9.56 -13.87 -14.30
C THR A 37 8.76 -14.75 -15.24
N GLY A 38 7.54 -14.37 -15.58
CA GLY A 38 6.70 -15.12 -16.50
C GLY A 38 5.49 -14.32 -16.94
N THR A 39 4.77 -14.89 -17.92
CA THR A 39 3.54 -14.28 -18.45
C THR A 39 2.42 -15.30 -18.36
N THR A 40 1.29 -14.91 -17.79
CA THR A 40 0.06 -15.70 -17.73
C THR A 40 -1.15 -14.80 -17.59
N GLN A 41 -2.30 -15.21 -18.14
CA GLN A 41 -3.57 -14.49 -18.04
C GLN A 41 -3.49 -13.01 -18.49
N GLY A 42 -2.65 -12.71 -19.53
CA GLY A 42 -2.43 -11.34 -20.00
C GLY A 42 -1.68 -10.44 -19.01
N MET A 43 -0.92 -11.04 -18.11
CA MET A 43 -0.12 -10.34 -17.10
C MET A 43 1.32 -10.82 -17.12
N ASP A 44 2.25 -9.87 -17.01
CA ASP A 44 3.64 -10.14 -16.65
C ASP A 44 3.74 -10.26 -15.12
N ILE A 45 4.40 -11.33 -14.67
CA ILE A 45 4.53 -11.66 -13.24
C ILE A 45 6.01 -11.76 -12.89
N GLU A 46 6.40 -11.15 -11.76
CA GLU A 46 7.70 -11.36 -11.13
C GLU A 46 7.49 -11.89 -9.71
N ILE A 47 8.18 -12.96 -9.36
CA ILE A 47 8.29 -13.50 -7.99
C ILE A 47 9.75 -13.44 -7.60
N GLN A 48 10.09 -12.61 -6.61
CA GLN A 48 11.46 -12.35 -6.20
C GLN A 48 11.63 -12.55 -4.69
N PHE A 49 12.56 -13.39 -4.30
CA PHE A 49 13.00 -13.46 -2.91
C PHE A 49 13.91 -12.27 -2.58
N VAL A 50 13.46 -11.44 -1.63
CA VAL A 50 14.24 -10.32 -1.08
C VAL A 50 15.17 -10.80 0.03
N SER A 51 14.69 -11.75 0.84
CA SER A 51 15.45 -12.54 1.82
C SER A 51 14.88 -13.97 1.83
N PRO A 52 15.43 -14.91 2.59
CA PRO A 52 14.83 -16.23 2.72
C PRO A 52 13.38 -16.22 3.20
N GLU A 53 12.98 -15.22 3.98
CA GLU A 53 11.66 -15.06 4.61
C GLU A 53 10.76 -14.06 3.89
N ILE A 54 11.32 -13.21 3.00
CA ILE A 54 10.58 -12.11 2.34
C ILE A 54 10.51 -12.35 0.84
N VAL A 55 9.30 -12.39 0.31
CA VAL A 55 9.05 -12.58 -1.13
C VAL A 55 8.25 -11.40 -1.66
N ARG A 56 8.75 -10.75 -2.69
CA ARG A 56 8.04 -9.74 -3.46
C ARG A 56 7.31 -10.39 -4.62
N VAL A 57 6.07 -9.99 -4.84
CA VAL A 57 5.27 -10.35 -6.01
C VAL A 57 4.85 -9.08 -6.73
N VAL A 58 5.14 -9.04 -8.02
CA VAL A 58 4.71 -7.98 -8.91
C VAL A 58 3.90 -8.58 -10.04
N LYS A 59 2.75 -7.98 -10.35
CA LYS A 59 1.96 -8.30 -11.55
C LYS A 59 1.62 -7.01 -12.28
N ALA A 60 1.77 -7.00 -13.60
CA ALA A 60 1.41 -5.87 -14.44
C ALA A 60 0.70 -6.38 -15.71
N PRO A 61 -0.12 -5.58 -16.39
CA PRO A 61 -0.63 -5.94 -17.70
C PRO A 61 0.51 -6.29 -18.65
N GLU A 62 0.33 -7.36 -19.44
CA GLU A 62 1.35 -7.88 -20.35
C GLU A 62 1.94 -6.81 -21.27
N GLY A 63 3.27 -6.81 -21.41
CA GLY A 63 4.01 -5.88 -22.25
C GLY A 63 4.14 -4.46 -21.69
N ARG A 64 3.67 -4.22 -20.44
CA ARG A 64 3.93 -2.96 -19.75
C ARG A 64 5.23 -3.03 -18.97
N SER A 65 6.15 -2.10 -19.26
CA SER A 65 7.38 -1.98 -18.46
C SER A 65 7.03 -1.49 -17.05
N PHE A 66 7.57 -2.18 -16.06
CA PHE A 66 7.38 -1.85 -14.67
C PHE A 66 8.70 -1.43 -14.03
N THR A 67 8.77 -0.18 -13.57
CA THR A 67 9.97 0.40 -12.96
C THR A 67 9.71 1.07 -11.60
N LYS A 68 8.62 0.68 -10.91
CA LYS A 68 8.26 1.27 -9.62
C LYS A 68 9.36 1.04 -8.59
N LYS A 69 9.87 2.13 -8.03
CA LYS A 69 10.67 2.11 -6.82
C LYS A 69 9.76 2.33 -5.62
N SER A 70 9.78 1.41 -4.66
CA SER A 70 9.06 1.60 -3.40
C SER A 70 9.58 2.81 -2.64
N LEU A 71 8.68 3.58 -2.04
CA LEU A 71 9.03 4.66 -1.10
C LEU A 71 9.23 4.15 0.33
N SER A 72 8.76 2.93 0.62
CA SER A 72 8.77 2.35 1.96
C SER A 72 9.83 1.26 2.14
N VAL A 73 10.27 0.61 1.05
CA VAL A 73 11.21 -0.50 1.10
C VAL A 73 12.63 0.00 0.93
N VAL A 74 13.47 -0.29 1.92
CA VAL A 74 14.90 0.07 1.92
C VAL A 74 15.81 -1.13 1.67
N LYS A 75 15.28 -2.34 1.89
CA LYS A 75 16.06 -3.58 1.74
C LYS A 75 16.24 -3.91 0.26
N SER A 76 17.48 -4.18 -0.13
CA SER A 76 17.80 -4.74 -1.43
C SER A 76 17.76 -6.28 -1.38
N PRO A 77 17.43 -6.96 -2.50
CA PRO A 77 17.45 -8.42 -2.54
C PRO A 77 18.82 -9.01 -2.19
N GLU A 78 18.82 -9.97 -1.30
CA GLU A 78 20.04 -10.67 -0.86
C GLU A 78 20.55 -11.65 -1.94
N SER A 79 21.87 -11.88 -1.95
CA SER A 79 22.41 -12.98 -2.74
C SER A 79 22.13 -14.30 -2.01
N MET A 80 21.23 -15.11 -2.57
CA MET A 80 20.85 -16.39 -1.99
C MET A 80 20.60 -17.43 -3.07
N SER A 81 20.54 -18.69 -2.65
CA SER A 81 20.14 -19.79 -3.53
C SER A 81 18.63 -19.99 -3.44
N VAL A 82 17.95 -19.88 -4.58
CA VAL A 82 16.54 -20.23 -4.75
C VAL A 82 16.46 -21.40 -5.71
N THR A 83 15.90 -22.52 -5.25
CA THR A 83 15.67 -23.69 -6.13
C THR A 83 14.32 -23.54 -6.82
N THR A 84 14.28 -23.87 -8.11
CA THR A 84 13.05 -23.80 -8.92
C THR A 84 12.77 -25.16 -9.53
N GLU A 85 11.53 -25.64 -9.38
CA GLU A 85 11.07 -26.92 -9.93
C GLU A 85 9.70 -26.73 -10.59
N LYS A 86 9.51 -27.22 -11.82
CA LYS A 86 8.20 -27.25 -12.48
C LYS A 86 7.61 -28.65 -12.46
N LYS A 87 6.36 -28.74 -11.98
CA LYS A 87 5.61 -29.98 -11.99
C LYS A 87 4.17 -29.72 -12.45
N GLY A 88 3.83 -30.18 -13.66
CA GLY A 88 2.56 -29.82 -14.30
C GLY A 88 2.43 -28.31 -14.45
N GLU A 89 1.31 -27.77 -14.00
CA GLU A 89 1.00 -26.32 -14.04
C GLU A 89 1.59 -25.55 -12.85
N THR A 90 2.35 -26.21 -11.98
CA THR A 90 2.93 -25.54 -10.80
C THR A 90 4.43 -25.35 -10.95
N VAL A 91 4.89 -24.14 -10.75
CA VAL A 91 6.31 -23.79 -10.58
C VAL A 91 6.55 -23.50 -9.10
N SER A 92 7.36 -24.33 -8.46
CA SER A 92 7.73 -24.21 -7.04
C SER A 92 9.09 -23.55 -6.90
N LEU A 93 9.17 -22.46 -6.12
CA LEU A 93 10.40 -21.80 -5.72
C LEU A 93 10.63 -22.04 -4.23
N LYS A 94 11.86 -22.31 -3.83
CA LYS A 94 12.17 -22.61 -2.42
C LYS A 94 13.43 -21.88 -1.97
N SER A 95 13.32 -21.19 -0.83
CA SER A 95 14.44 -20.78 0.02
C SER A 95 14.62 -21.80 1.17
N ASN A 96 15.45 -21.47 2.14
CA ASN A 96 15.56 -22.25 3.38
C ASN A 96 14.43 -22.00 4.40
N ALA A 97 13.57 -20.99 4.17
CA ALA A 97 12.48 -20.60 5.06
C ALA A 97 11.08 -20.76 4.45
N VAL A 98 10.93 -20.43 3.17
CA VAL A 98 9.62 -20.32 2.49
C VAL A 98 9.64 -21.10 1.17
N ARG A 99 8.52 -21.78 0.87
CA ARG A 99 8.19 -22.27 -0.47
C ARG A 99 7.08 -21.42 -1.06
N VAL A 100 7.22 -21.06 -2.34
CA VAL A 100 6.23 -20.36 -3.14
C VAL A 100 5.83 -21.24 -4.31
N ASP A 101 4.56 -21.53 -4.46
CA ASP A 101 4.00 -22.27 -5.58
C ASP A 101 3.23 -21.32 -6.49
N PHE A 102 3.64 -21.18 -7.72
CA PHE A 102 3.00 -20.40 -8.77
C PHE A 102 2.26 -21.34 -9.75
N ASN A 103 0.95 -21.17 -9.86
CA ASN A 103 0.16 -21.86 -10.86
C ASN A 103 0.15 -21.05 -12.15
N VAL A 104 0.77 -21.61 -13.21
CA VAL A 104 0.92 -20.89 -14.48
C VAL A 104 -0.37 -20.77 -15.28
N GLU A 105 -1.40 -21.56 -15.00
CA GLU A 105 -2.70 -21.48 -15.66
C GLU A 105 -3.57 -20.39 -15.05
N THR A 106 -3.68 -20.35 -13.71
CA THR A 106 -4.61 -19.45 -13.02
C THR A 106 -3.96 -18.14 -12.56
N GLY A 107 -2.62 -18.05 -12.62
CA GLY A 107 -1.84 -16.93 -12.08
C GLY A 107 -1.79 -16.88 -10.54
N ARG A 108 -2.30 -17.94 -9.85
CA ARG A 108 -2.33 -18.00 -8.40
C ARG A 108 -0.95 -18.26 -7.81
N ILE A 109 -0.64 -17.52 -6.73
CA ILE A 109 0.57 -17.71 -5.93
C ILE A 109 0.16 -18.18 -4.53
N SER A 110 0.83 -19.21 -4.02
CA SER A 110 0.62 -19.76 -2.69
C SER A 110 1.93 -19.88 -1.92
N PHE A 111 1.89 -19.53 -0.63
CA PHE A 111 3.05 -19.50 0.25
C PHE A 111 2.95 -20.58 1.31
N PHE A 112 4.06 -21.27 1.57
CA PHE A 112 4.17 -22.35 2.54
C PHE A 112 5.42 -22.16 3.39
N ASP A 113 5.39 -22.65 4.62
CA ASP A 113 6.61 -22.78 5.40
C ASP A 113 7.52 -23.92 4.88
N LYS A 114 8.70 -24.05 5.45
CA LYS A 114 9.65 -25.10 5.05
C LYS A 114 9.17 -26.53 5.34
N GLN A 115 8.15 -26.70 6.19
CA GLN A 115 7.50 -27.99 6.47
C GLN A 115 6.35 -28.28 5.49
N GLY A 116 5.97 -27.35 4.65
CA GLY A 116 4.89 -27.47 3.67
C GLY A 116 3.51 -27.10 4.21
N LYS A 117 3.43 -26.50 5.41
CA LYS A 117 2.18 -25.95 5.95
C LYS A 117 1.78 -24.72 5.13
N ALA A 118 0.55 -24.68 4.64
CA ALA A 118 0.02 -23.53 3.91
C ALA A 118 -0.09 -22.31 4.83
N LEU A 119 0.41 -21.19 4.37
CA LEU A 119 0.42 -19.92 5.08
C LEU A 119 -0.58 -18.94 4.44
N PHE A 120 -0.36 -18.57 3.19
CA PHE A 120 -1.11 -17.54 2.49
C PHE A 120 -1.32 -17.94 1.03
N THR A 121 -2.48 -17.62 0.47
CA THR A 121 -2.81 -18.06 -0.89
C THR A 121 -3.63 -17.00 -1.61
N GLU A 122 -3.23 -16.66 -2.83
CA GLU A 122 -4.07 -15.89 -3.73
C GLU A 122 -5.29 -16.69 -4.19
N LYS A 123 -6.38 -16.01 -4.51
CA LYS A 123 -7.53 -16.62 -5.17
C LYS A 123 -7.20 -16.87 -6.64
N ASP A 124 -7.66 -17.99 -7.21
CA ASP A 124 -7.59 -18.26 -8.65
C ASP A 124 -8.22 -17.11 -9.43
N TYR A 125 -7.54 -16.60 -10.45
CA TYR A 125 -7.96 -15.45 -11.25
C TYR A 125 -8.27 -14.21 -10.41
N GLY A 126 -7.63 -14.07 -9.24
CA GLY A 126 -7.88 -13.02 -8.26
C GLY A 126 -7.28 -11.65 -8.60
N ALA A 127 -6.41 -11.61 -9.60
CA ALA A 127 -5.78 -10.38 -10.09
C ALA A 127 -6.67 -9.69 -11.14
N GLN A 128 -6.87 -8.37 -11.00
CA GLN A 128 -7.66 -7.58 -11.95
C GLN A 128 -7.01 -6.22 -12.20
N PHE A 129 -6.98 -5.83 -13.47
CA PHE A 129 -6.57 -4.50 -13.94
C PHE A 129 -7.72 -3.89 -14.71
N THR A 130 -8.33 -2.85 -14.19
CA THR A 130 -9.42 -2.13 -14.86
C THR A 130 -8.87 -0.80 -15.37
N PRO A 131 -8.94 -0.51 -16.70
CA PRO A 131 -8.48 0.76 -17.22
C PRO A 131 -9.08 1.95 -16.48
N PHE A 132 -8.24 2.89 -16.11
CA PHE A 132 -8.58 4.07 -15.33
C PHE A 132 -7.88 5.31 -15.92
N ASN A 133 -8.58 6.43 -15.99
CA ASN A 133 -8.02 7.70 -16.40
C ASN A 133 -7.82 8.59 -15.17
N ASP A 134 -6.57 8.70 -14.73
CA ASP A 134 -6.18 9.58 -13.62
C ASP A 134 -5.76 10.95 -14.16
N ALA A 135 -6.70 11.89 -14.18
CA ALA A 135 -6.49 13.26 -14.64
C ALA A 135 -5.73 13.36 -15.98
N GLY A 136 -6.12 12.53 -16.96
CA GLY A 136 -5.49 12.48 -18.29
C GLY A 136 -4.42 11.39 -18.44
N ASN A 137 -3.92 10.81 -17.35
CA ASN A 137 -2.97 9.70 -17.40
C ASN A 137 -3.71 8.37 -17.52
N GLN A 138 -3.43 7.59 -18.55
CA GLN A 138 -4.00 6.26 -18.73
C GLN A 138 -3.28 5.25 -17.84
N THR A 139 -3.98 4.73 -16.85
CA THR A 139 -3.49 3.80 -15.85
C THR A 139 -4.56 2.73 -15.55
N PHE A 140 -4.52 2.09 -14.40
CA PHE A 140 -5.49 1.07 -13.98
C PHE A 140 -5.94 1.30 -12.54
N SER A 141 -7.17 0.88 -12.22
CA SER A 141 -7.44 0.43 -10.86
C SER A 141 -6.98 -1.03 -10.75
N VAL A 142 -6.37 -1.38 -9.61
CA VAL A 142 -5.72 -2.67 -9.43
C VAL A 142 -6.29 -3.41 -8.23
N ARG A 143 -6.61 -4.69 -8.42
CA ARG A 143 -7.20 -5.52 -7.38
C ARG A 143 -6.52 -6.88 -7.32
N GLN A 144 -6.23 -7.35 -6.09
CA GLN A 144 -5.84 -8.74 -5.83
C GLN A 144 -6.70 -9.33 -4.72
N ALA A 145 -7.23 -10.51 -4.97
CA ALA A 145 -7.97 -11.28 -3.99
C ALA A 145 -7.15 -12.45 -3.44
N PHE A 146 -7.39 -12.78 -2.16
CA PHE A 146 -6.72 -13.82 -1.40
C PHE A 146 -7.75 -14.69 -0.68
N LEU A 147 -7.34 -15.90 -0.30
CA LEU A 147 -8.13 -16.83 0.49
C LEU A 147 -7.50 -16.96 1.88
N LEU A 148 -8.32 -16.82 2.90
CA LEU A 148 -7.93 -16.99 4.30
C LEU A 148 -8.62 -18.20 4.90
N ASP A 149 -7.96 -18.86 5.84
CA ASP A 149 -8.57 -19.95 6.61
C ASP A 149 -9.68 -19.40 7.53
N LYS A 150 -10.66 -20.23 7.81
CA LYS A 150 -11.82 -19.84 8.63
C LYS A 150 -11.44 -19.35 10.04
N ASP A 151 -10.46 -20.01 10.65
CA ASP A 151 -10.04 -19.74 12.04
C ASP A 151 -8.81 -18.81 12.11
N GLU A 152 -8.44 -18.21 10.98
CA GLU A 152 -7.33 -17.26 10.89
C GLU A 152 -7.78 -15.86 11.29
N ALA A 153 -7.07 -15.22 12.22
CA ALA A 153 -7.26 -13.82 12.56
C ALA A 153 -6.24 -12.94 11.84
N ILE A 154 -6.68 -11.77 11.41
CA ILE A 154 -5.87 -10.75 10.71
C ILE A 154 -5.83 -9.49 11.54
N TYR A 155 -4.63 -8.96 11.76
CA TYR A 155 -4.36 -7.70 12.45
C TYR A 155 -3.62 -6.73 11.53
N GLY A 156 -3.64 -5.44 11.82
CA GLY A 156 -2.89 -4.43 11.06
C GLY A 156 -3.78 -3.35 10.46
N LEU A 157 -3.46 -2.93 9.23
CA LEU A 157 -4.09 -1.83 8.47
C LEU A 157 -3.94 -0.45 9.12
N GLY A 158 -3.08 -0.34 10.15
CA GLY A 158 -2.87 0.89 10.90
C GLY A 158 -4.00 1.20 11.88
N GLN A 159 -4.23 2.47 12.15
CA GLN A 159 -5.30 2.92 13.05
C GLN A 159 -6.57 3.16 12.26
N GLN A 160 -7.57 2.33 12.45
CA GLN A 160 -8.91 2.46 11.91
C GLN A 160 -9.88 2.83 13.05
N GLN A 161 -10.96 3.54 12.74
CA GLN A 161 -11.99 3.94 13.73
C GLN A 161 -13.01 2.81 13.93
N VAL A 162 -12.54 1.66 14.40
CA VAL A 162 -13.35 0.47 14.70
C VAL A 162 -12.92 -0.10 16.04
N ASP A 163 -13.84 -0.77 16.73
CA ASP A 163 -13.59 -1.33 18.07
C ASP A 163 -12.86 -2.69 18.01
N ASP A 164 -12.84 -3.34 16.85
CA ASP A 164 -12.20 -4.64 16.67
C ASP A 164 -10.74 -4.53 16.24
N LEU A 165 -9.87 -5.29 16.91
CA LEU A 165 -8.48 -5.47 16.48
C LEU A 165 -8.36 -6.50 15.34
N ASN A 166 -9.23 -7.50 15.31
CA ASN A 166 -9.29 -8.51 14.26
C ASN A 166 -10.01 -7.97 13.04
N GLN A 167 -9.31 -7.84 11.92
CA GLN A 167 -9.80 -7.23 10.70
C GLN A 167 -10.60 -8.21 9.80
N ARG A 168 -10.98 -9.38 10.32
CA ARG A 168 -11.86 -10.33 9.59
C ARG A 168 -13.28 -9.79 9.47
N ASN A 169 -13.88 -9.98 8.29
CA ASN A 169 -15.22 -9.49 7.93
C ASN A 169 -15.39 -7.96 7.99
N HIS A 170 -14.30 -7.21 7.85
CA HIS A 170 -14.31 -5.75 7.78
C HIS A 170 -14.05 -5.24 6.37
N LYS A 171 -14.53 -4.01 6.15
CA LYS A 171 -14.19 -3.22 4.95
C LYS A 171 -13.64 -1.87 5.39
N HIS A 172 -12.44 -1.52 4.93
CA HIS A 172 -11.79 -0.25 5.23
C HIS A 172 -11.41 0.48 3.95
N PHE A 173 -11.78 1.75 3.86
CA PHE A 173 -11.26 2.64 2.84
C PHE A 173 -10.00 3.32 3.40
N MET A 174 -8.84 2.78 3.02
CA MET A 174 -7.54 3.22 3.52
C MET A 174 -7.06 4.45 2.75
N ARG A 175 -7.10 5.57 3.43
CA ARG A 175 -6.59 6.87 2.99
C ARG A 175 -6.17 7.65 4.22
N GLN A 176 -5.03 8.35 4.16
CA GLN A 176 -4.65 9.24 5.24
C GLN A 176 -5.65 10.39 5.35
N ARG A 177 -6.23 10.57 6.54
CA ARG A 177 -7.17 11.62 6.89
C ARG A 177 -7.16 11.84 8.39
N ALA A 178 -7.83 12.89 8.87
CA ALA A 178 -7.98 13.11 10.31
C ALA A 178 -8.52 11.86 11.02
N LEU A 179 -7.95 11.51 12.16
CA LEU A 179 -8.27 10.37 13.03
C LEU A 179 -7.90 8.98 12.47
N TYR A 180 -7.29 8.89 11.30
CA TYR A 180 -6.85 7.62 10.69
C TYR A 180 -5.34 7.63 10.44
N ALA A 181 -4.72 6.48 10.61
CA ALA A 181 -3.36 6.21 10.16
C ALA A 181 -3.38 4.93 9.33
N SER A 182 -3.55 5.06 8.02
CA SER A 182 -3.64 3.92 7.12
C SER A 182 -2.26 3.35 6.83
N VAL A 183 -2.06 2.08 7.17
CA VAL A 183 -0.84 1.32 6.91
C VAL A 183 -1.22 0.03 6.20
N PRO A 184 -0.88 -0.15 4.91
CA PRO A 184 -1.35 -1.29 4.11
C PRO A 184 -0.54 -2.56 4.41
N ILE A 185 -0.42 -2.90 5.68
CA ILE A 185 0.25 -4.10 6.18
C ILE A 185 -0.74 -4.88 7.03
N ILE A 186 -0.83 -6.18 6.76
CA ILE A 186 -1.55 -7.14 7.58
C ILE A 186 -0.59 -8.13 8.22
N GLN A 187 -1.00 -8.68 9.37
CA GLN A 187 -0.33 -9.74 10.10
C GLN A 187 -1.33 -10.82 10.47
N SER A 188 -0.98 -12.08 10.19
CA SER A 188 -1.81 -13.25 10.44
C SER A 188 -1.35 -14.01 11.67
N THR A 189 -2.31 -14.62 12.38
CA THR A 189 -2.05 -15.63 13.45
C THR A 189 -1.28 -16.85 12.96
N LYS A 190 -1.15 -17.07 11.65
CA LYS A 190 -0.30 -18.10 11.06
C LYS A 190 1.19 -17.75 11.04
N GLY A 191 1.56 -16.56 11.52
CA GLY A 191 2.95 -16.10 11.61
C GLY A 191 3.51 -15.55 10.31
N TYR A 192 2.68 -15.02 9.45
CA TYR A 192 3.09 -14.25 8.28
C TYR A 192 2.50 -12.83 8.30
N GLY A 193 3.13 -11.94 7.55
CA GLY A 193 2.61 -10.61 7.20
C GLY A 193 2.56 -10.42 5.70
N MET A 194 1.77 -9.48 5.25
CA MET A 194 1.74 -9.01 3.87
C MET A 194 1.70 -7.49 3.84
N PHE A 195 2.57 -6.89 3.06
CA PHE A 195 2.60 -5.46 2.78
C PHE A 195 2.13 -5.21 1.33
N TRP A 196 1.04 -4.48 1.19
CA TRP A 196 0.51 -4.03 -0.08
C TRP A 196 1.13 -2.68 -0.44
N ASP A 197 2.07 -2.68 -1.39
CA ASP A 197 2.85 -1.49 -1.74
C ASP A 197 2.19 -0.69 -2.87
N ASN A 198 1.14 0.03 -2.53
CA ASN A 198 0.45 0.98 -3.42
C ASN A 198 0.18 2.30 -2.67
N TYR A 199 0.32 3.43 -3.34
CA TYR A 199 0.25 4.79 -2.75
C TYR A 199 -1.10 5.48 -2.96
N SER A 200 -1.99 4.90 -3.76
CA SER A 200 -3.33 5.44 -3.97
C SER A 200 -4.29 5.00 -2.86
N PRO A 201 -5.44 5.67 -2.72
CA PRO A 201 -6.50 5.17 -1.86
C PRO A 201 -6.80 3.71 -2.18
N THR A 202 -6.88 2.88 -1.15
CA THR A 202 -7.04 1.43 -1.29
C THR A 202 -8.17 0.95 -0.41
N THR A 203 -9.09 0.17 -0.96
CA THR A 203 -10.12 -0.52 -0.19
C THR A 203 -9.63 -1.91 0.21
N TYR A 204 -9.50 -2.15 1.50
CA TYR A 204 -9.41 -3.49 2.06
C TYR A 204 -10.82 -4.05 2.25
N THR A 205 -11.06 -5.28 1.84
CA THR A 205 -12.31 -5.98 2.10
C THR A 205 -12.01 -7.42 2.52
N ASP A 206 -12.56 -7.86 3.64
CA ASP A 206 -12.60 -9.27 4.02
C ASP A 206 -14.05 -9.71 4.22
N ASN A 207 -14.39 -10.86 3.65
CA ASN A 207 -15.70 -11.50 3.75
C ASN A 207 -15.52 -13.03 3.68
N PRO A 208 -16.57 -13.83 3.87
CA PRO A 208 -16.46 -15.29 3.85
C PRO A 208 -15.92 -15.91 2.55
N GLN A 209 -15.94 -15.18 1.43
CA GLN A 209 -15.51 -15.67 0.12
C GLN A 209 -14.07 -15.32 -0.21
N GLU A 210 -13.58 -14.20 0.30
CA GLU A 210 -12.24 -13.70 -0.02
C GLU A 210 -11.84 -12.49 0.85
N MET A 211 -10.54 -12.26 0.92
CA MET A 211 -9.95 -10.98 1.32
C MET A 211 -9.39 -10.29 0.07
N SER A 212 -9.55 -8.99 -0.07
CA SER A 212 -8.98 -8.25 -1.20
C SER A 212 -8.41 -6.89 -0.82
N PHE A 213 -7.46 -6.44 -1.65
CA PHE A 213 -7.00 -5.06 -1.73
C PHE A 213 -7.35 -4.51 -3.11
N ASP A 214 -8.06 -3.38 -3.13
CA ASP A 214 -8.54 -2.70 -4.33
C ASP A 214 -8.02 -1.27 -4.31
N SER A 215 -6.97 -0.97 -5.09
CA SER A 215 -6.38 0.37 -5.19
C SER A 215 -6.98 1.14 -6.36
N GLU A 216 -7.29 2.42 -6.14
CA GLU A 216 -7.90 3.27 -7.17
C GLU A 216 -6.98 3.48 -8.36
N VAL A 217 -5.67 3.64 -8.12
CA VAL A 217 -4.67 3.91 -9.16
C VAL A 217 -3.44 3.04 -8.98
N GLY A 218 -2.97 2.39 -10.06
CA GLY A 218 -1.72 1.64 -10.07
C GLY A 218 -1.32 1.16 -11.46
N GLU A 219 -0.02 1.17 -11.74
CA GLU A 219 0.55 0.56 -12.96
C GLU A 219 0.77 -0.95 -12.81
N CYS A 220 0.79 -1.43 -11.55
CA CYS A 220 1.01 -2.81 -11.18
C CYS A 220 0.39 -3.13 -9.83
N MET A 221 0.22 -4.41 -9.55
CA MET A 221 0.15 -4.94 -8.19
C MET A 221 1.57 -5.19 -7.70
N ASP A 222 1.83 -4.78 -6.47
CA ASP A 222 3.13 -4.97 -5.82
C ASP A 222 2.90 -5.25 -4.35
N TYR A 223 3.23 -6.45 -3.91
CA TYR A 223 3.11 -6.79 -2.50
C TYR A 223 4.29 -7.65 -2.03
N TYR A 224 4.55 -7.58 -0.73
CA TYR A 224 5.59 -8.34 -0.06
C TYR A 224 4.94 -9.31 0.93
N PHE A 225 5.20 -10.59 0.75
CA PHE A 225 4.92 -11.62 1.75
C PHE A 225 6.12 -11.73 2.69
N MET A 226 5.87 -11.80 4.00
CA MET A 226 6.89 -11.85 5.05
C MET A 226 6.58 -12.98 6.02
N TYR A 227 7.48 -13.96 6.14
CA TYR A 227 7.33 -15.06 7.09
C TYR A 227 8.13 -14.81 8.36
N GLY A 228 7.45 -14.74 9.50
CA GLY A 228 8.08 -14.55 10.81
C GLY A 228 7.92 -15.74 11.77
N GLY A 229 7.03 -16.69 11.41
CA GLY A 229 6.68 -17.82 12.27
C GLY A 229 5.79 -17.47 13.46
N ASN A 230 5.84 -16.22 13.92
CA ASN A 230 5.00 -15.63 14.97
C ASN A 230 4.93 -14.10 14.78
N ALA A 231 4.18 -13.39 15.64
CA ALA A 231 3.99 -11.96 15.57
C ALA A 231 5.30 -11.15 15.64
N ASP A 232 6.17 -11.48 16.59
CA ASP A 232 7.45 -10.79 16.78
C ASP A 232 8.36 -10.97 15.57
N GLY A 233 8.38 -12.20 15.01
CA GLY A 233 9.12 -12.50 13.79
C GLY A 233 8.59 -11.71 12.58
N VAL A 234 7.27 -11.54 12.44
CA VAL A 234 6.69 -10.69 11.37
C VAL A 234 7.12 -9.24 11.53
N ILE A 235 7.09 -8.69 12.74
CA ILE A 235 7.57 -7.33 13.03
C ILE A 235 9.06 -7.20 12.71
N ALA A 236 9.86 -8.22 13.00
CA ALA A 236 11.28 -8.22 12.61
C ALA A 236 11.46 -8.14 11.08
N GLN A 237 10.66 -8.90 10.30
CA GLN A 237 10.69 -8.84 8.84
C GLN A 237 10.20 -7.48 8.30
N ILE A 238 9.16 -6.88 8.90
CA ILE A 238 8.71 -5.52 8.53
C ILE A 238 9.86 -4.52 8.72
N ARG A 239 10.55 -4.57 9.86
CA ARG A 239 11.68 -3.68 10.16
C ARG A 239 12.89 -3.93 9.25
N ASP A 240 13.13 -5.17 8.88
CA ASP A 240 14.19 -5.51 7.93
C ASP A 240 13.87 -4.98 6.52
N LEU A 241 12.62 -5.11 6.08
CA LEU A 241 12.15 -4.65 4.78
C LEU A 241 12.10 -3.11 4.67
N THR A 242 11.55 -2.43 5.70
CA THR A 242 11.22 -1.00 5.65
C THR A 242 12.19 -0.12 6.44
N GLY A 243 13.17 -0.72 7.10
CA GLY A 243 14.12 -0.02 7.95
C GLY A 243 13.65 0.07 9.40
N GLN A 244 14.60 0.40 10.27
CA GLN A 244 14.34 0.52 11.70
C GLN A 244 13.81 1.90 12.04
N ALA A 245 12.80 1.96 12.91
CA ALA A 245 12.36 3.21 13.51
C ALA A 245 13.50 3.80 14.36
N PRO A 246 13.74 5.12 14.28
CA PRO A 246 14.72 5.78 15.13
C PRO A 246 14.30 5.75 16.59
N MET A 247 15.27 5.78 17.49
CA MET A 247 15.00 5.96 18.92
C MET A 247 14.51 7.38 19.17
N TYR A 248 13.30 7.54 19.67
CA TYR A 248 12.77 8.85 20.03
C TYR A 248 13.29 9.32 21.38
N PRO A 249 13.49 10.64 21.58
CA PRO A 249 13.80 11.21 22.88
C PRO A 249 12.70 10.92 23.90
N LEU A 250 13.07 10.68 25.17
CA LEU A 250 12.12 10.30 26.23
C LEU A 250 10.94 11.28 26.38
N TRP A 251 11.18 12.57 26.22
CA TRP A 251 10.16 13.63 26.34
C TRP A 251 9.03 13.50 25.30
N THR A 252 9.22 12.80 24.17
CA THR A 252 8.15 12.57 23.17
C THR A 252 7.06 11.65 23.70
N PHE A 253 7.36 10.82 24.69
CA PHE A 253 6.41 9.90 25.35
C PHE A 253 5.79 10.51 26.63
N GLY A 254 6.11 11.77 26.95
CA GLY A 254 5.56 12.48 28.08
C GLY A 254 4.22 13.14 27.79
N PHE A 255 3.82 14.05 28.68
CA PHE A 255 2.54 14.74 28.52
C PHE A 255 2.65 15.96 27.62
N TRP A 256 1.79 16.01 26.59
CA TRP A 256 1.65 17.10 25.66
C TRP A 256 0.31 17.78 25.80
N GLN A 257 0.30 19.03 26.25
CA GLN A 257 -0.91 19.81 26.36
C GLN A 257 -1.31 20.39 25.00
N SER A 258 -2.53 20.10 24.58
CA SER A 258 -3.13 20.64 23.37
C SER A 258 -4.58 21.08 23.63
N ARG A 259 -5.05 22.01 22.83
CA ARG A 259 -6.48 22.36 22.71
C ARG A 259 -6.72 22.89 21.29
N GLU A 260 -7.98 22.92 20.85
CA GLU A 260 -8.32 23.64 19.64
C GLU A 260 -8.01 25.12 19.83
N ARG A 261 -6.81 25.43 19.50
CA ARG A 261 -5.95 26.60 19.50
C ARG A 261 -5.92 27.46 20.77
N TYR A 262 -4.75 27.86 21.13
CA TYR A 262 -4.49 29.05 21.95
C TYR A 262 -4.58 30.28 21.04
N LYS A 263 -5.27 31.33 21.50
CA LYS A 263 -5.62 32.48 20.66
C LYS A 263 -4.48 33.48 20.54
N SER A 264 -3.50 33.43 21.46
CA SER A 264 -2.35 34.33 21.48
C SER A 264 -1.09 33.63 22.00
N GLN A 265 0.07 34.22 21.69
CA GLN A 265 1.32 33.77 22.29
C GLN A 265 1.33 33.92 23.81
N GLN A 266 0.63 34.94 24.36
CA GLN A 266 0.55 35.17 25.79
C GLN A 266 -0.24 34.01 26.45
N GLU A 267 -1.38 33.62 25.91
CA GLU A 267 -2.16 32.47 26.42
C GLU A 267 -1.33 31.18 26.42
N THR A 268 -0.58 30.93 25.35
CA THR A 268 0.31 29.75 25.26
C THR A 268 1.35 29.74 26.37
N MET A 269 2.00 30.87 26.64
CA MET A 269 2.99 31.02 27.72
C MET A 269 2.34 30.83 29.10
N GLU A 270 1.18 31.45 29.36
CA GLU A 270 0.44 31.35 30.63
C GLU A 270 0.03 29.92 30.97
N VAL A 271 -0.39 29.14 29.95
CA VAL A 271 -0.70 27.72 30.17
C VAL A 271 0.51 26.95 30.66
N VAL A 272 1.65 27.14 30.03
CA VAL A 272 2.91 26.47 30.49
C VAL A 272 3.30 26.93 31.90
N ASP A 273 3.19 28.21 32.19
CA ASP A 273 3.47 28.75 33.53
C ASP A 273 2.54 28.15 34.58
N LYS A 274 1.25 27.98 34.22
CA LYS A 274 0.25 27.38 35.14
C LYS A 274 0.54 25.93 35.48
N TYR A 275 0.98 25.14 34.49
CA TYR A 275 1.45 23.75 34.75
C TYR A 275 2.62 23.74 35.71
N ARG A 276 3.59 24.66 35.56
CA ARG A 276 4.75 24.76 36.45
C ARG A 276 4.38 25.25 37.84
N GLU A 277 3.50 26.24 37.94
CA GLU A 277 2.98 26.74 39.23
C GLU A 277 2.30 25.64 40.05
N LEU A 278 1.49 24.81 39.35
CA LEU A 278 0.76 23.71 40.01
C LEU A 278 1.62 22.45 40.25
N GLY A 279 2.86 22.44 39.81
CA GLY A 279 3.75 21.28 39.95
C GLY A 279 3.32 20.10 39.05
N ILE A 280 2.48 20.33 38.02
CA ILE A 280 2.01 19.28 37.12
C ILE A 280 3.07 19.05 36.03
N PRO A 281 3.51 17.80 35.81
CA PRO A 281 4.44 17.48 34.74
C PRO A 281 3.91 17.90 33.38
N LEU A 282 4.78 18.46 32.54
CA LEU A 282 4.48 18.87 31.17
C LEU A 282 5.75 18.75 30.35
N ASP A 283 5.72 17.98 29.26
CA ASP A 283 6.83 17.79 28.33
C ASP A 283 6.72 18.68 27.11
N GLY A 284 5.50 18.95 26.65
CA GLY A 284 5.30 19.82 25.52
C GLY A 284 3.94 20.50 25.47
N ILE A 285 3.83 21.52 24.65
CA ILE A 285 2.62 22.25 24.32
C ILE A 285 2.45 22.33 22.81
N ILE A 286 1.24 22.20 22.31
CA ILE A 286 0.93 22.30 20.89
C ILE A 286 0.19 23.61 20.64
N GLN A 287 0.78 24.49 19.82
CA GLN A 287 0.10 25.62 19.23
C GLN A 287 -0.61 25.14 17.98
N ASP A 288 -1.92 25.02 18.07
CA ASP A 288 -2.77 24.58 16.97
C ASP A 288 -3.01 25.74 15.97
N TRP A 289 -3.94 25.57 15.05
CA TRP A 289 -4.20 26.41 13.90
C TRP A 289 -4.43 27.92 14.22
N GLN A 290 -4.53 28.78 13.17
CA GLN A 290 -4.73 30.22 13.20
C GLN A 290 -3.59 31.07 13.78
N TYR A 291 -2.42 30.53 14.08
CA TYR A 291 -1.24 31.37 14.31
C TYR A 291 -0.82 32.16 13.05
N TRP A 292 -1.30 31.74 11.88
CA TRP A 292 -1.14 32.40 10.59
C TRP A 292 -2.16 33.53 10.33
N GLY A 293 -3.13 33.79 11.21
CA GLY A 293 -4.15 34.82 11.05
C GLY A 293 -5.42 34.33 10.30
N PRO A 294 -5.95 35.11 9.33
CA PRO A 294 -7.21 34.80 8.68
C PRO A 294 -7.15 33.56 7.78
N ASN A 295 -8.33 33.04 7.42
CA ASN A 295 -8.41 31.84 6.59
C ASN A 295 -7.84 32.00 5.17
N SER A 296 -7.74 33.23 4.63
CA SER A 296 -7.02 33.49 3.38
C SER A 296 -5.54 33.10 3.47
N ASN A 297 -4.95 33.17 4.66
CA ASN A 297 -3.57 32.76 4.95
C ASN A 297 -3.49 31.32 5.46
N TRP A 298 -4.53 30.50 5.23
CA TRP A 298 -4.58 29.15 5.75
C TRP A 298 -3.28 28.40 5.58
N ASN A 299 -2.68 28.00 6.70
CA ASN A 299 -1.43 27.25 6.76
C ASN A 299 -0.25 27.94 6.03
N SER A 300 -0.15 29.28 6.13
CA SER A 300 0.95 30.05 5.49
C SER A 300 2.34 29.65 5.96
N MET A 301 2.46 28.85 7.01
CA MET A 301 3.71 28.45 7.69
C MET A 301 4.42 29.62 8.38
N ASN A 302 3.73 30.75 8.55
CA ASN A 302 4.22 31.95 9.23
C ASN A 302 3.30 32.31 10.41
N PHE A 303 3.86 33.02 11.38
CA PHE A 303 3.08 33.65 12.47
C PHE A 303 2.60 35.04 12.02
N ASP A 304 1.62 35.06 11.11
CA ASP A 304 1.09 36.31 10.55
C ASP A 304 -0.08 36.88 11.38
N ASN A 305 -0.51 36.19 12.44
CA ASN A 305 -1.53 36.66 13.36
C ASN A 305 -0.95 37.69 14.32
N PRO A 306 -1.50 38.92 14.42
CA PRO A 306 -1.06 39.96 15.35
C PRO A 306 -0.99 39.55 16.81
N GLU A 307 -1.75 38.55 17.23
CA GLU A 307 -1.72 37.97 18.58
C GLU A 307 -0.46 37.16 18.87
N PHE A 308 0.39 36.94 17.85
CA PHE A 308 1.69 36.28 17.97
C PHE A 308 2.82 37.21 17.48
N PRO A 309 2.99 38.40 18.12
CA PRO A 309 3.89 39.43 17.61
C PRO A 309 5.36 39.05 17.73
N ASP A 310 5.74 38.13 18.62
CA ASP A 310 7.09 37.67 18.84
C ASP A 310 7.11 36.14 19.12
N PRO A 311 6.99 35.33 18.08
CA PRO A 311 6.98 33.88 18.21
C PRO A 311 8.27 33.35 18.85
N GLN A 312 9.41 33.99 18.63
CA GLN A 312 10.69 33.59 19.21
C GLN A 312 10.67 33.73 20.74
N LYS A 313 10.12 34.82 21.25
CA LYS A 313 9.93 35.03 22.68
C LYS A 313 9.06 33.93 23.30
N MET A 314 7.96 33.56 22.64
CA MET A 314 7.10 32.45 23.07
C MET A 314 7.86 31.11 23.12
N ILE A 315 8.60 30.79 22.06
CA ILE A 315 9.41 29.56 21.98
C ILE A 315 10.46 29.53 23.09
N ASP A 316 11.18 30.66 23.30
CA ASP A 316 12.22 30.74 24.32
C ASP A 316 11.66 30.65 25.74
N HIS A 317 10.47 31.24 25.99
CA HIS A 317 9.77 31.11 27.25
C HIS A 317 9.42 29.64 27.56
N VAL A 318 8.80 28.92 26.60
CA VAL A 318 8.43 27.50 26.75
C VAL A 318 9.69 26.66 27.00
N LYS A 319 10.77 26.89 26.23
CA LYS A 319 12.06 26.19 26.43
C LYS A 319 12.66 26.46 27.80
N LYS A 320 12.64 27.72 28.28
CA LYS A 320 13.12 28.10 29.61
C LYS A 320 12.36 27.39 30.73
N LYS A 321 11.12 27.06 30.51
CA LYS A 321 10.29 26.26 31.42
C LYS A 321 10.49 24.76 31.29
N ASN A 322 11.53 24.33 30.58
CA ASN A 322 11.83 22.92 30.30
C ASN A 322 10.65 22.18 29.67
N ALA A 323 10.03 22.80 28.67
CA ALA A 323 9.01 22.18 27.83
C ALA A 323 9.36 22.37 26.34
N LYS A 324 8.75 21.57 25.47
CA LYS A 324 8.84 21.68 24.03
C LYS A 324 7.59 22.36 23.49
N ILE A 325 7.72 22.99 22.32
CA ILE A 325 6.57 23.54 21.61
C ILE A 325 6.55 22.98 20.19
N MET A 326 5.36 22.63 19.72
CA MET A 326 5.08 22.19 18.38
C MET A 326 3.94 23.00 17.80
N ILE A 327 4.01 23.34 16.52
CA ILE A 327 2.91 23.95 15.77
C ILE A 327 2.20 22.88 14.94
N SER A 328 0.89 23.01 14.73
CA SER A 328 0.16 22.16 13.79
C SER A 328 0.39 22.62 12.35
N ILE A 329 0.49 21.66 11.45
CA ILE A 329 0.66 21.86 10.01
C ILE A 329 -0.41 21.05 9.29
N TRP A 330 -1.09 21.68 8.32
CA TRP A 330 -2.11 21.04 7.50
C TRP A 330 -1.58 20.72 6.10
N ALA A 331 -2.11 19.70 5.46
CA ALA A 331 -1.73 19.31 4.10
C ALA A 331 -2.45 20.12 3.01
N SER A 332 -3.02 21.27 3.36
CA SER A 332 -3.69 22.20 2.45
C SER A 332 -3.24 23.63 2.74
N PHE A 333 -3.24 24.47 1.71
CA PHE A 333 -2.73 25.85 1.78
C PHE A 333 -3.73 26.82 1.19
N GLY A 334 -3.88 27.99 1.81
CA GLY A 334 -4.70 29.07 1.27
C GLY A 334 -4.08 29.63 -0.03
N PRO A 335 -4.93 30.06 -1.00
CA PRO A 335 -4.46 30.46 -2.33
C PRO A 335 -3.53 31.67 -2.33
N ASP A 336 -3.60 32.50 -1.31
CA ASP A 336 -2.74 33.72 -1.19
C ASP A 336 -1.37 33.42 -0.57
N THR A 337 -1.16 32.20 -0.05
CA THR A 337 0.07 31.81 0.64
C THR A 337 1.21 31.47 -0.34
N ASN A 338 2.45 31.68 0.11
CA ASN A 338 3.63 31.30 -0.67
C ASN A 338 3.68 29.78 -0.94
N PRO A 339 3.42 28.89 0.06
CA PRO A 339 3.38 27.46 -0.20
C PRO A 339 2.39 27.05 -1.30
N TYR A 340 1.19 27.66 -1.34
CA TYR A 340 0.23 27.41 -2.41
C TYR A 340 0.80 27.81 -3.78
N LYS A 341 1.28 29.05 -3.91
CA LYS A 341 1.84 29.59 -5.17
C LYS A 341 3.04 28.78 -5.68
N ASP A 342 3.84 28.24 -4.78
CA ASP A 342 4.99 27.41 -5.17
C ASP A 342 4.53 26.01 -5.62
N LEU A 343 3.55 25.41 -4.95
CA LEU A 343 2.94 24.15 -5.37
C LEU A 343 2.19 24.31 -6.70
N GLU A 344 1.45 25.39 -6.89
CA GLU A 344 0.77 25.69 -8.15
C GLU A 344 1.75 25.77 -9.32
N LYS A 345 2.88 26.47 -9.18
CA LYS A 345 3.94 26.49 -10.20
C LYS A 345 4.50 25.09 -10.51
N MET A 346 4.56 24.22 -9.52
CA MET A 346 4.99 22.84 -9.69
C MET A 346 3.92 21.96 -10.36
N ALA A 347 2.63 22.15 -10.02
CA ALA A 347 1.49 21.43 -10.54
C ALA A 347 1.17 21.81 -11.98
N CYS A 348 1.24 23.11 -12.35
CA CYS A 348 1.04 23.58 -13.73
C CYS A 348 2.01 22.94 -14.74
N ARG A 349 3.12 22.39 -14.30
CA ARG A 349 4.00 21.60 -15.17
C ARG A 349 3.44 20.19 -15.46
N ARG A 350 2.36 19.77 -14.79
CA ARG A 350 1.72 18.43 -14.94
C ARG A 350 0.30 18.47 -15.50
N GLY A 351 -0.16 19.63 -16.01
CA GLY A 351 -1.45 19.74 -16.72
C GLY A 351 -2.66 19.44 -15.83
N SER A 352 -2.80 20.13 -14.69
CA SER A 352 -4.01 20.07 -13.88
C SER A 352 -5.03 21.12 -14.33
N GLU A 353 -5.93 20.75 -15.23
CA GLU A 353 -7.26 21.33 -15.25
C GLU A 353 -8.17 20.40 -14.44
N SER A 354 -8.57 20.84 -13.29
CA SER A 354 -9.58 20.32 -12.34
C SER A 354 -9.03 19.97 -10.95
N LEU A 355 -9.13 20.93 -10.09
CA LEU A 355 -9.50 20.68 -8.69
C LEU A 355 -10.95 21.11 -8.48
#